data_f0344ac622ebed2143b2aaa08320f7f9
#
_entry.id   f0344ac622ebed2143b2aaa08320f7f9
#
_cell.length_a   1.000
_cell.length_b   1.000
_cell.length_c   1.000
_cell.angle_alpha   90.00
_cell.angle_beta   90.00
_cell.angle_gamma   90.00
#
_symmetry.space_group_name_H-M   'P 1'
#
loop_
_entity.id
_entity.type
_entity.pdbx_description
1 polymer ?
#
loop_
_entity_poly.entity_id
_entity_poly.type
_entity_poly.pdbx_seq_one_letter_code
_entity_poly.pdbx_strand_id
1 'polypeptide(L)'
;MQSTTERVGIRELLEAGVHFGHQVKRWNPKMKSYIFAQRAGVHIIDLDQTLTLLERALGFVRGVAEANREVLFVGTKKQAQIPLAEEAIRSGQPFVAERYIGGMLTNFQTILPRIQYFKDLAVRVDETPEEERTGKDWFALNREYQKLRRNFAGITEMERLPGGVFVIDPKREELLVKEANRLKIPVLALTDTNCDPEVIDYVIPGNDDAIRSISLISRLVADAIIAGRGEEAQVEQRPVPPVVEDSQVNGEVEQTGTAAGPRAEEPEATSGPEAVPEAATADESQIEPEAAILAEGASEPEAVEAEAIDAEADGPEVVAEPQAEETEESGPVEEEAPGEENQETEEK
;
A
#
# COMPACT_ATOMS: atom_id res chain seq x y z
N MET A 1 -26.30 -22.52 5.53
CA MET A 1 -25.06 -23.27 5.29
C MET A 1 -23.92 -22.34 5.65
N GLN A 2 -23.13 -22.67 6.66
CA GLN A 2 -22.01 -21.84 7.08
C GLN A 2 -20.90 -22.11 6.07
N SER A 3 -20.60 -21.15 5.21
CA SER A 3 -19.42 -21.18 4.32
C SER A 3 -18.19 -21.35 5.19
N THR A 4 -17.49 -22.44 4.98
CA THR A 4 -16.22 -22.79 5.61
C THR A 4 -15.15 -21.83 5.07
N THR A 5 -15.17 -20.60 5.51
CA THR A 5 -13.97 -19.78 5.46
C THR A 5 -13.04 -20.40 6.50
N GLU A 6 -12.05 -21.18 6.05
CA GLU A 6 -11.04 -21.74 6.94
C GLU A 6 -10.50 -20.58 7.79
N ARG A 7 -10.76 -20.66 9.09
CA ARG A 7 -10.25 -19.67 10.04
C ARG A 7 -8.75 -19.81 10.02
N VAL A 8 -8.08 -18.80 9.51
CA VAL A 8 -6.62 -18.70 9.62
C VAL A 8 -6.21 -18.85 11.05
N GLY A 9 -5.31 -19.78 11.33
CA GLY A 9 -4.77 -20.03 12.66
C GLY A 9 -3.41 -19.36 12.85
N ILE A 10 -3.02 -19.20 14.12
CA ILE A 10 -1.70 -18.69 14.50
C ILE A 10 -0.57 -19.47 13.83
N ARG A 11 -0.77 -20.78 13.62
CA ARG A 11 0.21 -21.66 12.97
C ARG A 11 0.46 -21.22 11.51
N GLU A 12 -0.57 -20.89 10.75
CA GLU A 12 -0.46 -20.47 9.36
C GLU A 12 0.24 -19.09 9.26
N LEU A 13 -0.09 -18.15 10.16
CA LEU A 13 0.60 -16.87 10.27
C LEU A 13 2.09 -17.06 10.59
N LEU A 14 2.41 -18.03 11.44
CA LEU A 14 3.77 -18.33 11.85
C LEU A 14 4.59 -18.95 10.71
N GLU A 15 4.00 -19.90 9.97
CA GLU A 15 4.60 -20.55 8.80
C GLU A 15 4.82 -19.57 7.63
N ALA A 16 3.93 -18.59 7.47
CA ALA A 16 4.09 -17.50 6.50
C ALA A 16 5.13 -16.45 6.94
N GLY A 17 5.56 -16.48 8.21
CA GLY A 17 6.56 -15.52 8.73
C GLY A 17 6.00 -14.14 9.03
N VAL A 18 4.70 -14.02 9.29
CA VAL A 18 4.02 -12.76 9.64
C VAL A 18 4.57 -12.12 10.91
N HIS A 19 5.09 -12.95 11.84
CA HIS A 19 5.60 -12.52 13.13
C HIS A 19 6.95 -11.78 13.11
N PHE A 20 7.67 -11.79 11.99
CA PHE A 20 8.94 -11.07 11.89
C PHE A 20 8.69 -9.59 11.59
N GLY A 21 9.18 -8.72 12.46
CA GLY A 21 9.20 -7.29 12.24
C GLY A 21 10.57 -6.78 11.78
N HIS A 22 10.72 -5.48 11.74
CA HIS A 22 11.96 -4.81 11.38
C HIS A 22 12.99 -4.84 12.50
N GLN A 23 14.23 -4.46 12.16
CA GLN A 23 15.32 -4.28 13.12
C GLN A 23 14.94 -3.23 14.18
N VAL A 24 15.35 -3.46 15.43
CA VAL A 24 15.09 -2.58 16.59
C VAL A 24 15.44 -1.12 16.33
N LYS A 25 16.49 -0.84 15.54
CA LYS A 25 16.92 0.52 15.23
C LYS A 25 15.94 1.29 14.29
N ARG A 26 15.01 0.60 13.64
CA ARG A 26 14.11 1.18 12.63
C ARG A 26 12.64 1.23 13.06
N TRP A 27 12.34 0.85 14.29
CA TRP A 27 10.98 0.74 14.77
C TRP A 27 10.31 2.12 15.05
N ASN A 28 9.00 2.13 15.10
CA ASN A 28 8.21 3.25 15.58
C ASN A 28 7.75 2.96 17.03
N PRO A 29 8.00 3.85 18.01
CA PRO A 29 7.55 3.64 19.39
C PRO A 29 6.04 3.42 19.55
N LYS A 30 5.22 3.95 18.67
CA LYS A 30 3.76 3.76 18.66
C LYS A 30 3.35 2.30 18.38
N MET A 31 4.23 1.51 17.75
CA MET A 31 4.02 0.08 17.50
C MET A 31 4.33 -0.80 18.73
N LYS A 32 4.74 -0.22 19.86
CA LYS A 32 5.12 -0.96 21.08
C LYS A 32 4.07 -1.97 21.53
N SER A 33 2.79 -1.60 21.46
CA SER A 33 1.68 -2.47 21.87
C SER A 33 1.52 -3.75 21.04
N TYR A 34 2.03 -3.76 19.81
CA TYR A 34 1.93 -4.88 18.86
C TYR A 34 3.18 -5.77 18.85
N ILE A 35 4.18 -5.43 19.67
CA ILE A 35 5.44 -6.16 19.73
C ILE A 35 5.42 -7.12 20.92
N PHE A 36 5.52 -8.42 20.64
CA PHE A 36 5.60 -9.48 21.65
C PHE A 36 6.96 -9.52 22.34
N ALA A 37 8.05 -9.49 21.56
CA ALA A 37 9.41 -9.63 22.07
C ALA A 37 10.44 -9.06 21.10
N GLN A 38 11.71 -9.03 21.55
CA GLN A 38 12.87 -8.77 20.73
C GLN A 38 13.78 -9.99 20.73
N ARG A 39 14.21 -10.45 19.55
CA ARG A 39 15.13 -11.59 19.42
C ARG A 39 16.14 -11.32 18.29
N ALA A 40 17.41 -11.55 18.57
CA ALA A 40 18.50 -11.37 17.59
C ALA A 40 18.50 -9.99 16.90
N GLY A 41 18.11 -8.90 17.61
CA GLY A 41 18.08 -7.55 17.06
C GLY A 41 16.89 -7.22 16.16
N VAL A 42 15.90 -8.12 16.07
CA VAL A 42 14.65 -7.96 15.32
C VAL A 42 13.46 -8.00 16.28
N HIS A 43 12.44 -7.21 16.02
CA HIS A 43 11.18 -7.29 16.76
C HIS A 43 10.36 -8.49 16.31
N ILE A 44 9.68 -9.12 17.26
CA ILE A 44 8.71 -10.18 17.02
C ILE A 44 7.32 -9.61 17.28
N ILE A 45 6.45 -9.69 16.30
CA ILE A 45 5.08 -9.19 16.36
C ILE A 45 4.21 -10.21 17.11
N ASP A 46 3.24 -9.71 17.86
CA ASP A 46 2.26 -10.50 18.60
C ASP A 46 1.17 -11.03 17.65
N LEU A 47 1.21 -12.33 17.37
CA LEU A 47 0.28 -12.98 16.44
C LEU A 47 -1.14 -13.14 17.00
N ASP A 48 -1.34 -13.18 18.32
CA ASP A 48 -2.68 -13.23 18.93
C ASP A 48 -3.43 -11.93 18.66
N GLN A 49 -2.74 -10.79 18.80
CA GLN A 49 -3.27 -9.49 18.42
C GLN A 49 -3.47 -9.38 16.93
N THR A 50 -2.50 -9.85 16.11
CA THR A 50 -2.63 -9.88 14.65
C THR A 50 -3.90 -10.61 14.22
N LEU A 51 -4.16 -11.79 14.75
CA LEU A 51 -5.33 -12.59 14.43
C LEU A 51 -6.63 -11.85 14.73
N THR A 52 -6.73 -11.28 15.94
CA THR A 52 -7.92 -10.54 16.38
C THR A 52 -8.19 -9.32 15.49
N LEU A 53 -7.14 -8.55 15.17
CA LEU A 53 -7.25 -7.35 14.34
C LEU A 53 -7.51 -7.70 12.87
N LEU A 54 -6.93 -8.79 12.38
CA LEU A 54 -7.19 -9.31 11.05
C LEU A 54 -8.66 -9.71 10.88
N GLU A 55 -9.24 -10.46 11.84
CA GLU A 55 -10.67 -10.81 11.78
C GLU A 55 -11.57 -9.58 11.71
N ARG A 56 -11.25 -8.54 12.49
CA ARG A 56 -11.98 -7.26 12.46
C ARG A 56 -11.85 -6.58 11.08
N ALA A 57 -10.65 -6.58 10.53
CA ALA A 57 -10.34 -6.01 9.23
C ALA A 57 -11.07 -6.75 8.10
N LEU A 58 -11.08 -8.09 8.11
CA LEU A 58 -11.80 -8.91 7.14
C LEU A 58 -13.32 -8.71 7.23
N GLY A 59 -13.86 -8.52 8.45
CA GLY A 59 -15.27 -8.15 8.66
C GLY A 59 -15.63 -6.82 8.00
N PHE A 60 -14.77 -5.81 8.12
CA PHE A 60 -14.95 -4.51 7.45
C PHE A 60 -14.94 -4.66 5.92
N VAL A 61 -13.94 -5.35 5.37
CA VAL A 61 -13.80 -5.56 3.92
C VAL A 61 -15.02 -6.29 3.35
N ARG A 62 -15.52 -7.31 4.06
CA ARG A 62 -16.74 -8.01 3.67
C ARG A 62 -17.94 -7.06 3.61
N GLY A 63 -18.13 -6.19 4.60
CA GLY A 63 -19.20 -5.19 4.59
C GLY A 63 -19.09 -4.18 3.44
N VAL A 64 -17.85 -3.79 3.04
CA VAL A 64 -17.63 -2.95 1.85
C VAL A 64 -18.07 -3.68 0.58
N ALA A 65 -17.74 -4.98 0.47
CA ALA A 65 -18.12 -5.81 -0.67
C ALA A 65 -19.64 -6.07 -0.74
N GLU A 66 -20.30 -6.34 0.40
CA GLU A 66 -21.76 -6.46 0.52
C GLU A 66 -22.48 -5.16 0.09
N ALA A 67 -21.87 -4.01 0.36
CA ALA A 67 -22.37 -2.71 -0.11
C ALA A 67 -22.08 -2.43 -1.59
N ASN A 68 -21.57 -3.44 -2.33
CA ASN A 68 -21.16 -3.34 -3.74
C ASN A 68 -20.18 -2.19 -4.00
N ARG A 69 -19.24 -1.97 -3.07
CA ARG A 69 -18.15 -1.00 -3.21
C ARG A 69 -16.83 -1.72 -3.40
N GLU A 70 -15.91 -1.05 -4.07
CA GLU A 70 -14.57 -1.58 -4.34
C GLU A 70 -13.62 -1.29 -3.19
N VAL A 71 -12.61 -2.16 -3.05
CA VAL A 71 -11.45 -1.95 -2.17
C VAL A 71 -10.23 -1.78 -3.06
N LEU A 72 -9.55 -0.64 -2.96
CA LEU A 72 -8.34 -0.37 -3.72
C LEU A 72 -7.15 -1.05 -3.04
N PHE A 73 -6.49 -1.97 -3.74
CA PHE A 73 -5.28 -2.66 -3.28
C PHE A 73 -4.04 -1.85 -3.66
N VAL A 74 -3.18 -1.51 -2.70
CA VAL A 74 -1.97 -0.72 -2.96
C VAL A 74 -0.75 -1.32 -2.29
N GLY A 75 0.30 -1.56 -3.08
CA GLY A 75 1.57 -2.08 -2.57
C GLY A 75 2.66 -1.96 -3.62
N THR A 76 3.47 -0.90 -3.53
CA THR A 76 4.53 -0.61 -4.52
C THR A 76 5.87 -1.23 -4.15
N LYS A 77 5.94 -1.96 -3.04
CA LYS A 77 7.13 -2.71 -2.62
C LYS A 77 7.35 -3.89 -3.57
N LYS A 78 8.58 -4.12 -4.04
CA LYS A 78 8.87 -5.19 -5.02
C LYS A 78 8.31 -6.55 -4.61
N GLN A 79 8.37 -6.88 -3.32
CA GLN A 79 7.85 -8.12 -2.77
C GLN A 79 6.31 -8.19 -2.78
N ALA A 80 5.63 -7.02 -2.80
CA ALA A 80 4.17 -6.92 -2.77
C ALA A 80 3.54 -6.88 -4.17
N GLN A 81 4.25 -6.42 -5.18
CA GLN A 81 3.71 -6.12 -6.51
C GLN A 81 2.94 -7.28 -7.12
N ILE A 82 3.57 -8.45 -7.21
CA ILE A 82 2.98 -9.63 -7.84
C ILE A 82 1.87 -10.23 -6.97
N PRO A 83 2.10 -10.61 -5.69
CA PRO A 83 1.07 -11.29 -4.91
C PRO A 83 -0.16 -10.40 -4.65
N LEU A 84 0.03 -9.10 -4.50
CA LEU A 84 -1.08 -8.17 -4.32
C LEU A 84 -1.91 -8.03 -5.61
N ALA A 85 -1.25 -7.91 -6.77
CA ALA A 85 -1.94 -7.78 -8.05
C ALA A 85 -2.73 -9.04 -8.40
N GLU A 86 -2.17 -10.25 -8.19
CA GLU A 86 -2.84 -11.52 -8.42
C GLU A 86 -4.13 -11.63 -7.60
N GLU A 87 -4.08 -11.30 -6.31
CA GLU A 87 -5.23 -11.39 -5.43
C GLU A 87 -6.28 -10.29 -5.70
N ALA A 88 -5.85 -9.09 -6.07
CA ALA A 88 -6.75 -8.02 -6.50
C ALA A 88 -7.51 -8.41 -7.78
N ILE A 89 -6.80 -8.99 -8.77
CA ILE A 89 -7.41 -9.49 -10.01
C ILE A 89 -8.37 -10.63 -9.70
N ARG A 90 -7.97 -11.60 -8.86
CA ARG A 90 -8.80 -12.73 -8.46
C ARG A 90 -10.11 -12.30 -7.81
N SER A 91 -10.09 -11.24 -7.02
CA SER A 91 -11.28 -10.67 -6.35
C SER A 91 -11.99 -9.58 -7.16
N GLY A 92 -11.51 -9.28 -8.38
CA GLY A 92 -12.08 -8.23 -9.24
C GLY A 92 -11.97 -6.83 -8.65
N GLN A 93 -10.86 -6.53 -7.94
CA GLN A 93 -10.62 -5.25 -7.31
C GLN A 93 -9.61 -4.40 -8.07
N PRO A 94 -9.73 -3.06 -8.00
CA PRO A 94 -8.69 -2.16 -8.51
C PRO A 94 -7.42 -2.27 -7.68
N PHE A 95 -6.25 -2.08 -8.33
CA PHE A 95 -4.97 -2.15 -7.65
C PHE A 95 -3.91 -1.19 -8.20
N VAL A 96 -2.94 -0.85 -7.36
CA VAL A 96 -1.73 -0.09 -7.71
C VAL A 96 -0.51 -0.85 -7.19
N ALA A 97 0.24 -1.47 -8.10
CA ALA A 97 1.38 -2.30 -7.74
C ALA A 97 2.74 -1.63 -8.00
N GLU A 98 2.85 -0.72 -8.96
CA GLU A 98 4.16 -0.14 -9.30
C GLU A 98 4.42 1.21 -8.65
N ARG A 99 3.51 2.16 -8.83
CA ARG A 99 3.65 3.51 -8.27
C ARG A 99 2.30 4.16 -8.04
N TYR A 100 2.09 4.62 -6.81
CA TYR A 100 0.95 5.48 -6.50
C TYR A 100 1.18 6.90 -7.05
N ILE A 101 0.19 7.44 -7.73
CA ILE A 101 0.22 8.80 -8.28
C ILE A 101 -0.50 9.72 -7.30
N GLY A 102 0.21 10.73 -6.79
CA GLY A 102 -0.41 11.74 -5.94
C GLY A 102 -1.61 12.41 -6.62
N GLY A 103 -2.68 12.60 -5.85
CA GLY A 103 -3.95 13.11 -6.37
C GLY A 103 -4.89 12.03 -6.94
N MET A 104 -4.49 10.76 -6.92
CA MET A 104 -5.32 9.66 -7.46
C MET A 104 -6.69 9.59 -6.78
N LEU A 105 -6.76 9.81 -5.46
CA LEU A 105 -8.02 9.86 -4.73
C LEU A 105 -8.55 11.29 -4.63
N THR A 106 -7.73 12.24 -4.19
CA THR A 106 -8.17 13.62 -3.92
C THR A 106 -8.51 14.43 -5.17
N ASN A 107 -7.96 14.06 -6.33
CA ASN A 107 -8.23 14.69 -7.61
C ASN A 107 -8.69 13.67 -8.66
N PHE A 108 -9.56 12.75 -8.25
CA PHE A 108 -10.03 11.64 -9.07
C PHE A 108 -10.68 12.08 -10.38
N GLN A 109 -11.40 13.20 -10.36
CA GLN A 109 -12.01 13.80 -11.57
C GLN A 109 -11.00 14.12 -12.68
N THR A 110 -9.77 14.46 -12.32
CA THR A 110 -8.69 14.70 -13.28
C THR A 110 -8.01 13.41 -13.72
N ILE A 111 -8.07 12.36 -12.90
CA ILE A 111 -7.51 11.04 -13.20
C ILE A 111 -8.39 10.28 -14.20
N LEU A 112 -9.72 10.38 -14.10
CA LEU A 112 -10.65 9.68 -15.00
C LEU A 112 -10.38 9.92 -16.49
N PRO A 113 -10.19 11.16 -17.00
CA PRO A 113 -9.82 11.38 -18.39
C PRO A 113 -8.47 10.75 -18.77
N ARG A 114 -7.54 10.61 -17.84
CA ARG A 114 -6.26 9.95 -18.08
C ARG A 114 -6.40 8.43 -18.18
N ILE A 115 -7.29 7.84 -17.40
CA ILE A 115 -7.66 6.43 -17.50
C ILE A 115 -8.31 6.18 -18.86
N GLN A 116 -9.25 7.04 -19.27
CA GLN A 116 -9.90 6.92 -20.59
C GLN A 116 -8.88 7.04 -21.72
N TYR A 117 -7.99 8.02 -21.68
CA TYR A 117 -6.90 8.14 -22.65
C TYR A 117 -6.02 6.89 -22.70
N PHE A 118 -5.75 6.26 -21.55
CA PHE A 118 -5.01 5.01 -21.51
C PHE A 118 -5.78 3.87 -22.20
N LYS A 119 -7.10 3.75 -21.98
CA LYS A 119 -7.96 2.78 -22.68
C LYS A 119 -7.89 2.96 -24.19
N ASP A 120 -8.08 4.21 -24.66
CA ASP A 120 -8.02 4.53 -26.09
C ASP A 120 -6.65 4.25 -26.71
N LEU A 121 -5.58 4.49 -25.94
CA LEU A 121 -4.22 4.20 -26.36
C LEU A 121 -3.96 2.69 -26.45
N ALA A 122 -4.49 1.90 -25.49
CA ALA A 122 -4.40 0.45 -25.51
C ALA A 122 -5.03 -0.14 -26.78
N VAL A 123 -6.26 0.30 -27.12
CA VAL A 123 -6.94 -0.12 -28.35
C VAL A 123 -6.09 0.23 -29.59
N ARG A 124 -5.55 1.45 -29.66
CA ARG A 124 -4.69 1.86 -30.79
C ARG A 124 -3.42 1.02 -30.91
N VAL A 125 -2.82 0.64 -29.80
CA VAL A 125 -1.63 -0.23 -29.77
C VAL A 125 -1.97 -1.63 -30.27
N ASP A 126 -3.11 -2.17 -29.86
CA ASP A 126 -3.55 -3.52 -30.23
C ASP A 126 -3.98 -3.59 -31.70
N GLU A 127 -4.66 -2.55 -32.22
CA GLU A 127 -5.12 -2.44 -33.62
C GLU A 127 -3.98 -2.18 -34.60
N THR A 128 -2.79 -1.75 -34.15
CA THR A 128 -1.66 -1.47 -35.05
C THR A 128 -1.12 -2.78 -35.65
N PRO A 129 -1.12 -2.93 -36.99
CA PRO A 129 -0.61 -4.12 -37.67
C PRO A 129 0.88 -4.36 -37.36
N GLU A 130 1.28 -5.63 -37.32
CA GLU A 130 2.69 -6.00 -37.01
C GLU A 130 3.70 -5.35 -37.97
N GLU A 131 3.29 -5.14 -39.24
CA GLU A 131 4.12 -4.49 -40.26
C GLU A 131 4.44 -3.02 -39.93
N GLU A 132 3.54 -2.33 -39.25
CA GLU A 132 3.68 -0.93 -38.87
C GLU A 132 4.41 -0.73 -37.52
N ARG A 133 4.63 -1.81 -36.76
CA ARG A 133 5.27 -1.79 -35.42
C ARG A 133 6.76 -1.47 -35.43
N THR A 134 7.35 -1.08 -36.56
CA THR A 134 8.77 -0.79 -36.74
C THR A 134 9.11 0.70 -36.92
N GLY A 135 8.10 1.57 -37.10
CA GLY A 135 8.28 3.00 -37.31
C GLY A 135 8.60 3.80 -36.04
N LYS A 136 9.22 4.98 -36.19
CA LYS A 136 9.48 5.92 -35.08
C LYS A 136 8.24 6.25 -34.29
N ASP A 137 7.12 6.41 -34.98
CA ASP A 137 5.82 6.76 -34.37
C ASP A 137 5.30 5.62 -33.50
N TRP A 138 5.48 4.37 -33.94
CA TRP A 138 5.18 3.20 -33.15
C TRP A 138 6.00 3.14 -31.84
N PHE A 139 7.30 3.36 -31.92
CA PHE A 139 8.13 3.33 -30.71
C PHE A 139 7.75 4.45 -29.73
N ALA A 140 7.37 5.63 -30.22
CA ALA A 140 6.88 6.72 -29.37
C ALA A 140 5.55 6.36 -28.71
N LEU A 141 4.59 5.84 -29.46
CA LEU A 141 3.28 5.38 -28.99
C LEU A 141 3.42 4.27 -27.96
N ASN A 142 4.21 3.24 -28.27
CA ASN A 142 4.42 2.10 -27.36
C ASN A 142 5.12 2.54 -26.06
N ARG A 143 6.10 3.45 -26.13
CA ARG A 143 6.75 4.00 -24.92
C ARG A 143 5.76 4.74 -24.03
N GLU A 144 4.87 5.53 -24.61
CA GLU A 144 3.82 6.22 -23.88
C GLU A 144 2.84 5.22 -23.26
N TYR A 145 2.39 4.22 -24.03
CA TYR A 145 1.53 3.14 -23.56
C TYR A 145 2.15 2.40 -22.36
N GLN A 146 3.40 1.96 -22.47
CA GLN A 146 4.08 1.25 -21.37
C GLN A 146 4.20 2.12 -20.12
N LYS A 147 4.45 3.42 -20.26
CA LYS A 147 4.48 4.35 -19.13
C LYS A 147 3.12 4.49 -18.44
N LEU A 148 2.04 4.63 -19.22
CA LEU A 148 0.69 4.75 -18.67
C LEU A 148 0.20 3.42 -18.10
N ARG A 149 0.53 2.30 -18.72
CA ARG A 149 0.21 0.95 -18.26
C ARG A 149 0.71 0.70 -16.84
N ARG A 150 1.95 1.06 -16.54
CA ARG A 150 2.52 0.95 -15.18
C ARG A 150 1.69 1.66 -14.13
N ASN A 151 1.06 2.77 -14.51
CA ASN A 151 0.36 3.62 -13.56
C ASN A 151 -1.14 3.32 -13.47
N PHE A 152 -1.77 2.90 -14.58
CA PHE A 152 -3.22 2.86 -14.71
C PHE A 152 -3.81 1.47 -14.97
N ALA A 153 -3.00 0.47 -15.35
CA ALA A 153 -3.52 -0.85 -15.72
C ALA A 153 -4.42 -1.48 -14.64
N GLY A 154 -4.03 -1.34 -13.38
CA GLY A 154 -4.79 -1.93 -12.27
C GLY A 154 -6.03 -1.15 -11.84
N ILE A 155 -6.19 0.11 -12.31
CA ILE A 155 -7.33 0.96 -11.95
C ILE A 155 -8.20 1.33 -13.16
N THR A 156 -8.02 0.62 -14.27
CA THR A 156 -8.71 0.90 -15.54
C THR A 156 -10.23 0.88 -15.40
N GLU A 157 -10.77 -0.03 -14.58
CA GLU A 157 -12.20 -0.19 -14.38
C GLU A 157 -12.76 0.62 -13.19
N MET A 158 -11.94 1.42 -12.54
CA MET A 158 -12.38 2.24 -11.42
C MET A 158 -13.11 3.50 -11.90
N GLU A 159 -14.43 3.53 -11.72
CA GLU A 159 -15.29 4.65 -12.14
C GLU A 159 -15.62 5.60 -10.98
N ARG A 160 -15.45 5.17 -9.75
CA ARG A 160 -15.77 5.91 -8.53
C ARG A 160 -14.72 5.69 -7.45
N LEU A 161 -14.72 6.54 -6.44
CA LEU A 161 -13.85 6.38 -5.27
C LEU A 161 -14.14 5.07 -4.52
N PRO A 162 -13.11 4.35 -4.09
CA PRO A 162 -13.26 3.07 -3.41
C PRO A 162 -13.96 3.21 -2.06
N GLY A 163 -14.54 2.12 -1.57
CA GLY A 163 -15.17 2.04 -0.24
C GLY A 163 -14.19 1.85 0.89
N GLY A 164 -12.97 1.41 0.57
CA GLY A 164 -11.85 1.22 1.47
C GLY A 164 -10.56 1.06 0.69
N VAL A 165 -9.43 1.17 1.37
CA VAL A 165 -8.11 0.99 0.77
C VAL A 165 -7.35 -0.06 1.57
N PHE A 166 -6.81 -1.08 0.90
CA PHE A 166 -5.88 -2.04 1.48
C PHE A 166 -4.45 -1.71 1.08
N VAL A 167 -3.60 -1.46 2.07
CA VAL A 167 -2.23 -0.96 1.86
C VAL A 167 -1.21 -1.93 2.45
N ILE A 168 -0.14 -2.20 1.70
CA ILE A 168 1.05 -2.89 2.18
C ILE A 168 2.16 -1.86 2.38
N ASP A 169 2.74 -1.79 3.58
CA ASP A 169 3.72 -0.79 3.99
C ASP A 169 3.17 0.65 3.92
N PRO A 170 2.29 1.06 4.87
CA PRO A 170 1.69 2.40 4.89
C PRO A 170 2.72 3.52 5.07
N LYS A 171 3.92 3.21 5.56
CA LYS A 171 5.02 4.17 5.65
C LYS A 171 5.55 4.54 4.27
N ARG A 172 5.62 3.58 3.36
CA ARG A 172 6.01 3.82 1.97
C ARG A 172 4.91 4.55 1.19
N GLU A 173 3.67 4.21 1.46
CA GLU A 173 2.48 4.76 0.79
C GLU A 173 1.85 5.91 1.60
N GLU A 174 2.66 6.70 2.31
CA GLU A 174 2.21 7.79 3.19
C GLU A 174 1.30 8.79 2.47
N LEU A 175 1.58 9.07 1.19
CA LEU A 175 0.78 9.98 0.36
C LEU A 175 -0.64 9.45 0.17
N LEU A 176 -0.79 8.16 -0.17
CA LEU A 176 -2.08 7.50 -0.29
C LEU A 176 -2.86 7.56 1.02
N VAL A 177 -2.21 7.20 2.14
CA VAL A 177 -2.85 7.22 3.47
C VAL A 177 -3.36 8.61 3.82
N LYS A 178 -2.57 9.67 3.56
CA LYS A 178 -3.00 11.06 3.75
C LYS A 178 -4.20 11.44 2.87
N GLU A 179 -4.22 11.01 1.62
CA GLU A 179 -5.33 11.27 0.71
C GLU A 179 -6.60 10.53 1.13
N ALA A 180 -6.50 9.24 1.49
CA ALA A 180 -7.62 8.44 1.97
C ALA A 180 -8.23 9.05 3.24
N ASN A 181 -7.39 9.39 4.23
CA ASN A 181 -7.82 10.03 5.47
C ASN A 181 -8.50 11.39 5.23
N ARG A 182 -7.98 12.20 4.31
CA ARG A 182 -8.60 13.48 3.92
C ARG A 182 -10.01 13.29 3.34
N LEU A 183 -10.22 12.22 2.58
CA LEU A 183 -11.52 11.88 1.98
C LEU A 183 -12.39 11.00 2.89
N LYS A 184 -11.90 10.66 4.10
CA LYS A 184 -12.56 9.75 5.04
C LYS A 184 -12.86 8.37 4.43
N ILE A 185 -11.95 7.90 3.58
CA ILE A 185 -11.97 6.53 3.05
C ILE A 185 -11.19 5.67 4.06
N PRO A 186 -11.81 4.64 4.65
CA PRO A 186 -11.15 3.79 5.63
C PRO A 186 -9.93 3.09 5.07
N VAL A 187 -8.84 3.11 5.84
CA VAL A 187 -7.56 2.51 5.50
C VAL A 187 -7.34 1.23 6.30
N LEU A 188 -7.20 0.13 5.59
CA LEU A 188 -6.78 -1.17 6.09
C LEU A 188 -5.32 -1.38 5.68
N ALA A 189 -4.41 -1.71 6.61
CA ALA A 189 -3.01 -1.86 6.24
C ALA A 189 -2.30 -3.01 6.94
N LEU A 190 -1.47 -3.73 6.16
CA LEU A 190 -0.44 -4.60 6.70
C LEU A 190 0.72 -3.72 7.19
N THR A 191 0.92 -3.69 8.51
CA THR A 191 1.81 -2.76 9.20
C THR A 191 2.93 -3.49 9.91
N ASP A 192 4.15 -3.20 9.52
CA ASP A 192 5.33 -3.65 10.24
C ASP A 192 5.68 -2.69 11.40
N THR A 193 6.63 -3.05 12.22
CA THR A 193 7.06 -2.33 13.42
C THR A 193 7.64 -0.94 13.18
N ASN A 194 7.88 -0.53 11.93
CA ASN A 194 8.40 0.79 11.52
C ASN A 194 7.30 1.79 11.11
N CYS A 195 6.04 1.39 11.10
CA CYS A 195 4.89 2.18 10.65
C CYS A 195 4.26 3.01 11.79
N ASP A 196 3.40 3.96 11.43
CA ASP A 196 2.54 4.69 12.37
C ASP A 196 1.13 4.08 12.34
N PRO A 197 0.68 3.40 13.42
CA PRO A 197 -0.65 2.79 13.45
C PRO A 197 -1.80 3.79 13.65
N GLU A 198 -1.53 5.02 14.13
CA GLU A 198 -2.59 5.99 14.46
C GLU A 198 -3.28 6.57 13.22
N VAL A 199 -2.63 6.50 12.06
CA VAL A 199 -3.17 7.00 10.80
C VAL A 199 -3.97 5.96 10.02
N ILE A 200 -4.17 4.76 10.60
CA ILE A 200 -4.76 3.59 9.98
C ILE A 200 -5.99 3.15 10.79
N ASP A 201 -7.11 2.95 10.10
CA ASP A 201 -8.37 2.57 10.75
C ASP A 201 -8.38 1.07 11.14
N TYR A 202 -7.81 0.23 10.28
CA TYR A 202 -7.74 -1.22 10.47
C TYR A 202 -6.29 -1.69 10.34
N VAL A 203 -5.60 -1.71 11.48
CA VAL A 203 -4.20 -2.15 11.56
C VAL A 203 -4.15 -3.68 11.55
N ILE A 204 -3.34 -4.26 10.66
CA ILE A 204 -2.97 -5.67 10.66
C ILE A 204 -1.47 -5.72 10.95
N PRO A 205 -1.05 -5.94 12.21
CA PRO A 205 0.36 -6.03 12.54
C PRO A 205 0.97 -7.26 11.86
N GLY A 206 2.03 -7.07 11.08
CA GLY A 206 2.64 -8.20 10.37
C GLY A 206 3.80 -7.76 9.48
N ASN A 207 4.51 -8.76 8.97
CA ASN A 207 5.67 -8.61 8.12
C ASN A 207 5.27 -8.15 6.72
N ASP A 208 5.74 -6.99 6.31
CA ASP A 208 5.50 -6.39 5.01
C ASP A 208 6.66 -6.61 4.00
N ASP A 209 7.71 -7.36 4.39
CA ASP A 209 8.87 -7.69 3.56
C ASP A 209 8.83 -9.12 3.02
N ALA A 210 8.20 -10.05 3.73
CA ALA A 210 8.16 -11.45 3.34
C ALA A 210 7.04 -11.71 2.32
N ILE A 211 7.38 -12.20 1.12
CA ILE A 211 6.41 -12.52 0.06
C ILE A 211 5.29 -13.43 0.57
N ARG A 212 5.61 -14.47 1.38
CA ARG A 212 4.61 -15.39 1.93
C ARG A 212 3.63 -14.72 2.88
N SER A 213 4.11 -13.78 3.72
CA SER A 213 3.27 -12.98 4.61
C SER A 213 2.30 -12.10 3.82
N ILE A 214 2.84 -11.38 2.84
CA ILE A 214 2.06 -10.50 1.95
C ILE A 214 1.01 -11.31 1.17
N SER A 215 1.40 -12.42 0.57
CA SER A 215 0.51 -13.29 -0.20
C SER A 215 -0.63 -13.85 0.68
N LEU A 216 -0.31 -14.32 1.88
CA LEU A 216 -1.32 -14.83 2.82
C LEU A 216 -2.34 -13.75 3.18
N ILE A 217 -1.90 -12.59 3.62
CA ILE A 217 -2.80 -11.50 4.05
C ILE A 217 -3.61 -10.96 2.86
N SER A 218 -2.98 -10.77 1.69
CA SER A 218 -3.69 -10.33 0.48
C SER A 218 -4.76 -11.34 0.04
N ARG A 219 -4.46 -12.64 0.11
CA ARG A 219 -5.41 -13.73 -0.17
C ARG A 219 -6.61 -13.66 0.76
N LEU A 220 -6.39 -13.50 2.06
CA LEU A 220 -7.47 -13.43 3.05
C LEU A 220 -8.38 -12.22 2.84
N VAL A 221 -7.80 -11.07 2.47
CA VAL A 221 -8.56 -9.87 2.13
C VAL A 221 -9.39 -10.11 0.87
N ALA A 222 -8.81 -10.73 -0.17
CA ALA A 222 -9.51 -11.08 -1.39
C ALA A 222 -10.64 -12.10 -1.15
N ASP A 223 -10.41 -13.12 -0.31
CA ASP A 223 -11.42 -14.12 0.07
C ASP A 223 -12.59 -13.48 0.82
N ALA A 224 -12.33 -12.50 1.70
CA ALA A 224 -13.36 -11.76 2.39
C ALA A 224 -14.22 -10.91 1.44
N ILE A 225 -13.62 -10.34 0.39
CA ILE A 225 -14.34 -9.59 -0.65
C ILE A 225 -15.23 -10.54 -1.46
N ILE A 226 -14.69 -11.67 -1.91
CA ILE A 226 -15.43 -12.67 -2.68
C ILE A 226 -16.62 -13.19 -1.86
N ALA A 227 -16.39 -13.50 -0.58
CA ALA A 227 -17.45 -13.94 0.32
C ALA A 227 -18.53 -12.86 0.56
N GLY A 228 -18.16 -11.57 0.60
CA GLY A 228 -19.11 -10.46 0.75
C GLY A 228 -19.94 -10.18 -0.51
N ARG A 229 -19.42 -10.50 -1.70
CA ARG A 229 -20.16 -10.36 -2.97
C ARG A 229 -21.20 -11.48 -3.20
N GLY A 230 -21.14 -12.57 -2.42
CA GLY A 230 -21.98 -13.76 -2.59
C GLY A 230 -21.50 -14.67 -3.72
N GLU A 231 -21.95 -15.94 -3.71
CA GLU A 231 -21.53 -16.97 -4.68
C GLU A 231 -21.99 -16.69 -6.14
N GLU A 232 -22.84 -15.70 -6.37
CA GLU A 232 -23.35 -15.35 -7.70
C GLU A 232 -22.44 -14.43 -8.52
N ALA A 233 -21.46 -13.79 -7.89
CA ALA A 233 -20.43 -13.06 -8.61
C ALA A 233 -19.39 -14.05 -9.16
N GLN A 234 -19.72 -14.78 -10.20
CA GLN A 234 -18.71 -15.37 -11.07
C GLN A 234 -17.82 -14.21 -11.52
N VAL A 235 -16.62 -14.17 -10.96
CA VAL A 235 -15.60 -13.21 -11.36
C VAL A 235 -15.39 -13.43 -12.86
N GLU A 236 -15.96 -12.57 -13.66
CA GLU A 236 -15.55 -12.40 -15.04
C GLU A 236 -14.05 -12.13 -14.97
N GLN A 237 -13.25 -13.13 -15.33
CA GLN A 237 -11.80 -13.04 -15.25
C GLN A 237 -11.38 -11.86 -16.10
N ARG A 238 -11.08 -10.75 -15.46
CA ARG A 238 -10.53 -9.58 -16.14
C ARG A 238 -9.24 -10.02 -16.83
N PRO A 239 -9.10 -9.77 -18.14
CA PRO A 239 -7.87 -10.13 -18.84
C PRO A 239 -6.71 -9.37 -18.18
N VAL A 240 -5.84 -10.12 -17.56
CA VAL A 240 -4.60 -9.59 -16.99
C VAL A 240 -3.72 -9.18 -18.16
N PRO A 241 -3.35 -7.90 -18.29
CA PRO A 241 -2.25 -7.58 -19.18
C PRO A 241 -1.00 -8.27 -18.59
N PRO A 242 -0.27 -9.11 -19.38
CA PRO A 242 0.85 -9.86 -18.85
C PRO A 242 1.86 -8.92 -18.17
N VAL A 243 2.24 -9.26 -16.94
CA VAL A 243 3.38 -8.65 -16.26
C VAL A 243 4.60 -9.10 -17.05
N VAL A 244 5.11 -8.24 -17.92
CA VAL A 244 6.34 -8.55 -18.66
C VAL A 244 7.49 -8.38 -17.68
N GLU A 245 8.10 -9.49 -17.30
CA GLU A 245 9.43 -9.47 -16.69
C GLU A 245 10.37 -8.72 -17.64
N ASP A 246 10.94 -7.61 -17.18
CA ASP A 246 12.01 -6.87 -17.86
C ASP A 246 13.32 -7.70 -17.85
N SER A 247 13.31 -8.85 -18.54
CA SER A 247 14.47 -9.69 -18.77
C SER A 247 14.67 -9.79 -20.26
N GLN A 248 15.29 -8.77 -20.86
CA GLN A 248 16.15 -8.83 -22.05
C GLN A 248 16.12 -7.51 -22.83
N VAL A 249 16.85 -6.51 -22.33
CA VAL A 249 17.49 -5.51 -23.21
C VAL A 249 18.92 -5.35 -22.70
N ASN A 250 19.72 -6.36 -22.95
CA ASN A 250 21.18 -6.18 -23.06
C ASN A 250 21.54 -6.34 -24.53
N GLY A 251 21.83 -5.20 -25.14
CA GLY A 251 22.26 -5.09 -26.51
C GLY A 251 23.54 -5.90 -26.75
N GLU A 252 23.46 -6.75 -27.73
CA GLU A 252 24.64 -7.27 -28.43
C GLU A 252 25.41 -6.09 -29.06
N VAL A 253 26.54 -5.79 -28.50
CA VAL A 253 27.57 -5.01 -29.17
C VAL A 253 28.31 -5.98 -30.07
N GLU A 254 28.04 -5.93 -31.37
CA GLU A 254 28.87 -6.49 -32.43
C GLU A 254 30.30 -6.04 -32.28
N GLN A 255 31.21 -6.97 -31.96
CA GLN A 255 32.61 -6.84 -32.28
C GLN A 255 32.93 -7.76 -33.46
N THR A 256 32.97 -7.15 -34.64
CA THR A 256 33.63 -7.69 -35.82
C THR A 256 35.16 -7.58 -35.65
N GLY A 257 35.86 -8.65 -35.87
CA GLY A 257 37.26 -8.52 -36.19
C GLY A 257 38.20 -9.71 -35.92
N THR A 258 38.31 -10.53 -36.93
CA THR A 258 39.52 -11.21 -37.47
C THR A 258 40.06 -12.48 -36.83
N ALA A 259 40.13 -13.43 -37.72
CA ALA A 259 40.64 -14.79 -37.68
C ALA A 259 42.10 -14.98 -37.22
N ALA A 260 42.34 -16.10 -36.55
CA ALA A 260 43.38 -17.09 -36.86
C ALA A 260 43.33 -18.22 -35.81
N GLY A 261 43.03 -19.43 -36.24
CA GLY A 261 43.24 -20.66 -35.48
C GLY A 261 44.64 -21.28 -35.81
N PRO A 262 44.88 -22.56 -35.58
CA PRO A 262 44.69 -23.34 -34.36
C PRO A 262 45.99 -24.00 -33.85
N ARG A 263 46.10 -24.51 -32.64
CA ARG A 263 46.81 -25.76 -32.34
C ARG A 263 46.71 -26.23 -30.88
N ALA A 264 46.45 -27.51 -30.81
CA ALA A 264 46.42 -28.42 -29.71
C ALA A 264 47.63 -28.44 -28.77
N GLU A 265 47.39 -28.82 -27.51
CA GLU A 265 47.98 -30.00 -26.84
C GLU A 265 47.75 -29.88 -25.32
N GLU A 266 46.99 -30.83 -24.80
CA GLU A 266 47.18 -31.40 -23.44
C GLU A 266 48.47 -32.26 -23.47
N PRO A 267 49.15 -32.65 -22.35
CA PRO A 267 48.56 -33.39 -21.25
C PRO A 267 49.22 -33.29 -19.84
N GLU A 268 48.49 -33.88 -18.89
CA GLU A 268 48.91 -34.70 -17.73
C GLU A 268 49.77 -34.14 -16.57
N ALA A 269 49.09 -34.25 -15.41
CA ALA A 269 49.38 -35.00 -14.17
C ALA A 269 50.73 -34.82 -13.46
N THR A 270 50.70 -34.52 -12.17
CA THR A 270 51.07 -35.44 -11.06
C THR A 270 51.17 -34.72 -9.71
N SER A 271 50.53 -35.39 -8.73
CA SER A 271 50.93 -35.65 -7.34
C SER A 271 51.26 -34.50 -6.35
N GLY A 272 50.51 -34.53 -5.24
CA GLY A 272 50.81 -33.88 -3.95
C GLY A 272 52.00 -34.58 -3.21
N PRO A 273 52.11 -34.61 -1.89
CA PRO A 273 51.60 -33.76 -0.78
C PRO A 273 52.71 -33.30 0.20
N GLU A 274 52.33 -32.92 1.44
CA GLU A 274 53.21 -32.67 2.64
C GLU A 274 53.63 -31.19 2.82
N ALA A 275 53.56 -30.59 4.01
CA ALA A 275 53.47 -30.97 5.39
C ALA A 275 53.24 -29.70 6.23
N VAL A 276 52.60 -29.90 7.36
CA VAL A 276 52.51 -28.97 8.51
C VAL A 276 53.91 -28.92 9.20
N PRO A 277 54.29 -27.84 9.88
CA PRO A 277 54.47 -28.00 11.28
C PRO A 277 53.87 -26.92 12.21
N GLU A 278 53.46 -27.41 13.30
CA GLU A 278 53.12 -27.01 14.62
C GLU A 278 54.07 -26.02 15.33
N ALA A 279 53.43 -25.24 16.22
CA ALA A 279 53.81 -24.89 17.60
C ALA A 279 54.85 -23.79 17.86
N ALA A 280 54.39 -22.83 18.68
CA ALA A 280 54.92 -22.45 20.00
C ALA A 280 54.20 -21.16 20.44
N THR A 281 53.33 -21.20 21.45
CA THR A 281 53.38 -21.07 22.91
C THR A 281 53.99 -19.78 23.44
N ALA A 282 53.19 -19.19 24.35
CA ALA A 282 53.48 -18.30 25.47
C ALA A 282 53.79 -16.84 25.16
N ASP A 283 53.26 -15.85 25.84
CA ASP A 283 53.31 -15.62 27.27
C ASP A 283 52.30 -14.53 27.71
N GLU A 284 51.76 -14.71 28.89
CA GLU A 284 50.97 -13.79 29.72
C GLU A 284 51.86 -12.63 30.20
N SER A 285 51.25 -11.46 30.33
CA SER A 285 51.41 -10.53 31.48
C SER A 285 50.51 -9.35 31.26
N GLN A 286 49.37 -9.26 31.97
CA GLN A 286 49.12 -8.45 33.16
C GLN A 286 49.72 -7.04 33.09
N ILE A 287 48.85 -6.07 33.13
CA ILE A 287 48.86 -4.92 34.08
C ILE A 287 47.54 -4.15 33.93
N GLU A 288 46.71 -4.24 34.95
CA GLU A 288 45.82 -3.19 35.48
C GLU A 288 46.54 -2.60 36.71
N PRO A 289 45.98 -1.58 37.40
CA PRO A 289 45.38 -0.32 36.99
C PRO A 289 46.09 0.86 37.73
N GLU A 290 45.81 2.09 37.37
CA GLU A 290 45.96 3.18 38.36
C GLU A 290 44.96 4.32 38.11
N ALA A 291 44.18 4.53 39.15
CA ALA A 291 43.33 5.68 39.42
C ALA A 291 44.15 6.85 39.92
N ALA A 292 43.69 8.06 39.70
CA ALA A 292 43.69 9.21 40.58
C ALA A 292 43.46 10.51 39.79
N ILE A 293 42.36 11.20 40.05
CA ILE A 293 42.07 12.24 41.03
C ILE A 293 42.35 13.66 40.56
N LEU A 294 41.33 14.50 40.82
CA LEU A 294 41.25 15.95 41.04
C LEU A 294 41.00 16.79 39.77
N ALA A 295 40.02 17.54 39.71
CA ALA A 295 39.20 18.43 40.54
C ALA A 295 38.99 19.77 39.81
N GLU A 296 37.78 20.22 39.90
CA GLU A 296 37.34 21.60 39.97
C GLU A 296 37.48 22.57 38.78
N GLY A 297 36.37 23.05 38.41
CA GLY A 297 36.18 24.21 37.55
C GLY A 297 34.71 24.47 37.26
N ALA A 298 33.98 24.85 38.29
CA ALA A 298 32.63 25.39 38.20
C ALA A 298 32.65 26.78 37.55
N SER A 299 31.77 26.98 36.59
CA SER A 299 31.19 28.30 36.35
C SER A 299 29.80 28.12 35.74
N GLU A 300 28.82 28.42 36.55
CA GLU A 300 27.41 28.61 36.24
C GLU A 300 27.16 29.94 35.51
N PRO A 301 25.92 30.19 35.11
CA PRO A 301 25.55 30.71 33.79
C PRO A 301 25.25 32.22 33.88
N GLU A 302 25.46 32.91 32.79
CA GLU A 302 24.89 34.24 32.59
C GLU A 302 23.52 34.14 31.95
N ALA A 303 22.55 34.57 32.73
CA ALA A 303 21.21 34.90 32.29
C ALA A 303 21.28 36.19 31.45
N VAL A 304 20.77 36.13 30.24
CA VAL A 304 20.48 37.31 29.45
C VAL A 304 18.99 37.56 29.49
N GLU A 305 18.67 38.72 30.06
CA GLU A 305 17.35 39.29 30.26
C GLU A 305 16.55 39.42 28.96
N ALA A 306 15.27 39.15 29.11
CA ALA A 306 14.25 39.45 28.12
C ALA A 306 13.93 40.97 28.14
N GLU A 307 14.19 41.67 27.07
CA GLU A 307 13.57 42.96 26.81
C GLU A 307 12.17 42.75 26.22
N ALA A 308 11.19 43.17 27.02
CA ALA A 308 9.81 43.36 26.60
C ALA A 308 9.74 44.65 25.76
N ILE A 309 9.26 44.51 24.55
CA ILE A 309 8.83 45.68 23.77
C ILE A 309 7.31 45.70 23.81
N ASP A 310 6.80 46.69 24.58
CA ASP A 310 5.44 47.20 24.51
C ASP A 310 5.17 47.71 23.07
N ALA A 311 4.09 47.31 22.49
CA ALA A 311 3.45 47.98 21.38
C ALA A 311 1.94 47.98 21.61
N GLU A 312 1.48 49.20 21.75
CA GLU A 312 0.15 49.69 22.05
C GLU A 312 -0.96 49.11 21.18
N ALA A 313 -2.08 49.01 21.85
CA ALA A 313 -3.39 48.74 21.33
C ALA A 313 -3.86 49.83 20.36
N ASP A 314 -4.34 49.46 19.21
CA ASP A 314 -5.32 50.25 18.49
C ASP A 314 -6.40 49.30 17.95
N GLY A 315 -7.60 49.42 18.50
CA GLY A 315 -8.76 48.67 18.10
C GLY A 315 -9.54 49.40 17.02
N PRO A 316 -10.20 48.71 16.13
CA PRO A 316 -11.31 49.32 15.43
C PRO A 316 -12.67 48.75 15.88
N GLU A 317 -13.48 49.70 16.27
CA GLU A 317 -14.92 49.91 16.06
C GLU A 317 -15.81 48.70 15.77
N VAL A 318 -16.71 48.57 16.71
CA VAL A 318 -17.98 47.86 16.65
C VAL A 318 -18.89 48.57 15.61
N VAL A 319 -19.30 47.88 14.58
CA VAL A 319 -20.43 48.30 13.76
C VAL A 319 -21.54 47.28 13.92
N ALA A 320 -22.65 47.84 14.31
CA ALA A 320 -23.91 47.27 14.74
C ALA A 320 -24.60 46.33 13.71
N GLU A 321 -25.26 45.34 14.25
CA GLU A 321 -26.39 44.61 13.62
C GLU A 321 -27.53 45.58 13.29
N PRO A 322 -28.30 45.30 12.27
CA PRO A 322 -29.72 45.70 12.26
C PRO A 322 -30.65 44.50 12.54
N GLN A 323 -31.52 44.80 13.47
CA GLN A 323 -32.60 43.97 13.97
C GLN A 323 -33.70 43.67 12.92
N ALA A 324 -34.40 42.62 13.24
CA ALA A 324 -35.61 42.10 12.65
C ALA A 324 -36.72 43.15 12.45
N GLU A 325 -37.46 43.02 11.39
CA GLU A 325 -38.87 43.45 11.30
C GLU A 325 -39.74 42.24 10.96
N GLU A 326 -40.55 41.92 11.98
CA GLU A 326 -41.74 41.08 11.86
C GLU A 326 -42.77 41.88 11.06
N THR A 327 -43.45 41.19 10.13
CA THR A 327 -44.80 41.56 9.74
C THR A 327 -45.68 40.31 9.66
N GLU A 328 -46.58 40.23 10.66
CA GLU A 328 -47.80 39.45 10.64
C GLU A 328 -48.73 39.97 9.54
N GLU A 329 -49.51 39.09 8.93
CA GLU A 329 -50.94 39.17 8.65
C GLU A 329 -51.36 37.88 7.92
N SER A 330 -52.03 37.04 8.56
CA SER A 330 -53.47 36.84 8.77
C SER A 330 -54.21 36.26 7.57
N GLY A 331 -54.79 35.10 7.83
CA GLY A 331 -56.13 34.80 7.52
C GLY A 331 -56.43 33.68 6.54
N PRO A 332 -57.38 32.87 6.87
CA PRO A 332 -57.67 31.57 6.30
C PRO A 332 -58.82 31.60 5.30
N VAL A 333 -58.96 30.60 4.44
CA VAL A 333 -60.28 30.19 3.87
C VAL A 333 -60.18 28.77 3.29
N GLU A 334 -60.98 27.87 3.88
CA GLU A 334 -61.94 26.90 3.40
C GLU A 334 -61.48 25.85 2.40
N GLU A 335 -61.46 24.57 2.75
CA GLU A 335 -62.53 23.58 2.90
C GLU A 335 -63.41 23.42 1.65
N GLU A 336 -63.17 22.30 0.93
CA GLU A 336 -64.22 21.50 0.30
C GLU A 336 -63.65 20.16 -0.22
N ALA A 337 -64.07 19.09 0.45
CA ALA A 337 -64.41 17.81 -0.14
C ALA A 337 -65.96 17.76 -0.09
N PRO A 338 -66.68 16.86 -0.72
CA PRO A 338 -66.36 15.54 -1.25
C PRO A 338 -67.06 15.24 -2.62
N GLY A 339 -66.85 14.04 -3.12
CA GLY A 339 -67.67 13.51 -4.21
C GLY A 339 -67.31 12.05 -4.50
N GLU A 340 -68.08 11.20 -3.85
CA GLU A 340 -68.28 9.78 -4.15
C GLU A 340 -68.94 9.55 -5.51
N GLU A 341 -68.80 8.34 -5.92
CA GLU A 341 -69.72 7.43 -6.66
C GLU A 341 -69.20 6.97 -8.02
N ASN A 342 -68.90 5.72 -8.09
CA ASN A 342 -69.71 4.54 -8.36
C ASN A 342 -69.62 3.93 -9.77
N GLN A 343 -69.58 2.62 -9.70
CA GLN A 343 -70.12 1.60 -10.65
C GLN A 343 -69.27 1.20 -11.87
N GLU A 344 -68.74 -0.04 -11.76
CA GLU A 344 -69.33 -1.31 -12.23
C GLU A 344 -69.68 -1.32 -13.73
N THR A 345 -69.08 -2.23 -14.40
CA THR A 345 -69.62 -3.31 -15.25
C THR A 345 -68.48 -3.93 -16.08
N GLU A 346 -68.13 -5.17 -15.85
CA GLU A 346 -68.59 -6.43 -16.47
C GLU A 346 -68.24 -6.58 -17.95
N GLU A 347 -67.57 -7.71 -18.21
CA GLU A 347 -67.64 -8.65 -19.36
C GLU A 347 -67.13 -8.21 -20.75
N LYS A 348 -66.09 -8.79 -21.18
CA LYS A 348 -66.01 -9.96 -22.04
C LYS A 348 -64.60 -10.43 -22.26
#